data_af813164f40e923244deca7257ff2c67
#
_entry.id   af813164f40e923244deca7257ff2c67
#
_cell.length_a   1.000
_cell.length_b   1.000
_cell.length_c   1.000
_cell.angle_alpha   90.00
_cell.angle_beta   90.00
_cell.angle_gamma   90.00
#
_symmetry.space_group_name_H-M   'P 1'
#
loop_
_entity.id
_entity.type
_entity.pdbx_description
1 polymer ?
#
loop_
_entity_poly.entity_id
_entity_poly.type
_entity_poly.pdbx_seq_one_letter_code
_entity_poly.pdbx_strand_id
1 'polypeptide(L)'
;MIRVLNAKFLVSAPDISLAPPANSSEVAFLGRSNVGKSSLINTLVNQKSLAKSSSTPGKTRLINFFEVEYARGIKNAQGELSEERANLTFVDLPGFGYAKVAKSMHAQWRKNLDEYLKFRANIKLFVHLIDSRQFDMQIDKDVNDYLQSFLRPDQKILNFLTKSDKLNQSQKSAVLKVYPGAHFVSALKKTGVEKANELIYLNALGL
;
A
#
# COMPACT_ATOMS: atom_id res chain seq x y z
N MET A 1 14.09 -15.54 5.39
CA MET A 1 14.12 -14.39 4.46
C MET A 1 12.82 -14.41 3.66
N ILE A 2 12.16 -13.25 3.51
CA ILE A 2 10.95 -13.09 2.69
C ILE A 2 11.33 -12.37 1.40
N ARG A 3 10.88 -12.86 0.23
CA ARG A 3 11.16 -12.24 -1.07
C ARG A 3 9.96 -12.38 -2.01
N VAL A 4 9.82 -11.43 -2.93
CA VAL A 4 8.87 -11.52 -4.05
C VAL A 4 9.48 -12.39 -5.14
N LEU A 5 8.73 -13.39 -5.62
CA LEU A 5 9.11 -14.25 -6.73
C LEU A 5 8.61 -13.72 -8.05
N ASN A 6 7.33 -13.31 -8.08
CA ASN A 6 6.66 -12.84 -9.29
C ASN A 6 5.58 -11.82 -8.94
N ALA A 7 5.26 -10.95 -9.89
CA ALA A 7 4.10 -10.08 -9.80
C ALA A 7 3.52 -9.82 -11.19
N LYS A 8 2.19 -9.83 -11.29
CA LYS A 8 1.48 -9.55 -12.55
C LYS A 8 0.26 -8.67 -12.30
N PHE A 9 -0.06 -7.83 -13.27
CA PHE A 9 -1.31 -7.07 -13.30
C PHE A 9 -2.48 -8.03 -13.54
N LEU A 10 -3.56 -7.86 -12.77
CA LEU A 10 -4.79 -8.63 -12.95
C LEU A 10 -5.84 -7.82 -13.73
N VAL A 11 -6.31 -6.73 -13.13
CA VAL A 11 -7.41 -5.95 -13.69
C VAL A 11 -7.43 -4.54 -13.07
N SER A 12 -8.10 -3.61 -13.75
CA SER A 12 -8.51 -2.30 -13.19
C SER A 12 -10.03 -2.29 -13.06
N ALA A 13 -10.55 -1.98 -11.88
CA ALA A 13 -11.98 -1.94 -11.60
C ALA A 13 -12.42 -0.54 -11.15
N PRO A 14 -13.58 -0.04 -11.59
CA PRO A 14 -14.11 1.24 -11.13
C PRO A 14 -14.74 1.18 -9.74
N ASP A 15 -15.14 -0.01 -9.30
CA ASP A 15 -15.84 -0.28 -8.04
C ASP A 15 -15.66 -1.73 -7.59
N ILE A 16 -16.27 -2.08 -6.46
CA ILE A 16 -16.16 -3.42 -5.84
C ILE A 16 -16.83 -4.52 -6.67
N SER A 17 -17.87 -4.21 -7.46
CA SER A 17 -18.64 -5.21 -8.22
C SER A 17 -17.82 -5.80 -9.38
N LEU A 18 -16.87 -5.02 -9.92
CA LEU A 18 -15.96 -5.43 -10.99
C LEU A 18 -14.56 -5.79 -10.48
N ALA A 19 -14.38 -5.85 -9.16
CA ALA A 19 -13.15 -6.33 -8.56
C ALA A 19 -12.97 -7.84 -8.83
N PRO A 20 -11.72 -8.34 -8.92
CA PRO A 20 -11.46 -9.76 -9.16
C PRO A 20 -11.96 -10.61 -7.99
N PRO A 21 -12.14 -11.94 -8.20
CA PRO A 21 -12.48 -12.86 -7.12
C PRO A 21 -11.51 -12.72 -5.94
N ALA A 22 -12.06 -12.80 -4.72
CA ALA A 22 -11.34 -12.60 -3.48
C ALA A 22 -10.61 -13.90 -3.05
N ASN A 23 -9.57 -14.31 -3.80
CA ASN A 23 -8.89 -15.59 -3.62
C ASN A 23 -7.64 -15.53 -2.71
N SER A 24 -7.18 -14.33 -2.36
CA SER A 24 -6.01 -14.10 -1.51
C SER A 24 -6.20 -12.88 -0.62
N SER A 25 -5.36 -12.76 0.42
CA SER A 25 -5.31 -11.56 1.24
C SER A 25 -4.93 -10.34 0.40
N GLU A 26 -5.66 -9.24 0.57
CA GLU A 26 -5.44 -7.99 -0.15
C GLU A 26 -4.68 -6.98 0.72
N VAL A 27 -3.71 -6.32 0.08
CA VAL A 27 -2.92 -5.22 0.64
C VAL A 27 -3.29 -3.95 -0.11
N ALA A 28 -4.06 -3.07 0.51
CA ALA A 28 -4.56 -1.84 -0.09
C ALA A 28 -3.55 -0.69 0.13
N PHE A 29 -2.96 -0.21 -0.96
CA PHE A 29 -2.05 0.93 -0.96
C PHE A 29 -2.83 2.22 -1.18
N LEU A 30 -2.72 3.16 -0.27
CA LEU A 30 -3.37 4.46 -0.31
C LEU A 30 -2.40 5.58 0.07
N GLY A 31 -2.70 6.78 -0.38
CA GLY A 31 -1.87 7.95 -0.11
C GLY A 31 -2.22 9.10 -1.04
N ARG A 32 -1.67 10.28 -0.73
CA ARG A 32 -1.87 11.46 -1.57
C ARG A 32 -1.32 11.25 -2.97
N SER A 33 -1.89 11.94 -3.93
CA SER A 33 -1.31 11.98 -5.27
C SER A 33 0.14 12.47 -5.22
N ASN A 34 1.00 11.83 -6.01
CA ASN A 34 2.46 12.07 -6.06
C ASN A 34 3.23 11.75 -4.76
N VAL A 35 2.62 11.02 -3.83
CA VAL A 35 3.31 10.49 -2.64
C VAL A 35 4.41 9.47 -2.99
N GLY A 36 4.32 8.87 -4.17
CA GLY A 36 5.25 7.84 -4.64
C GLY A 36 4.68 6.40 -4.59
N LYS A 37 3.34 6.26 -4.54
CA LYS A 37 2.65 4.97 -4.38
C LYS A 37 3.01 3.96 -5.47
N SER A 38 2.78 4.26 -6.75
CA SER A 38 3.12 3.36 -7.86
C SER A 38 4.63 3.07 -7.95
N SER A 39 5.47 4.06 -7.62
CA SER A 39 6.93 3.85 -7.57
C SER A 39 7.31 2.87 -6.45
N LEU A 40 6.67 2.96 -5.29
CA LEU A 40 6.93 2.03 -4.19
C LEU A 40 6.43 0.62 -4.55
N ILE A 41 5.21 0.48 -5.07
CA ILE A 41 4.67 -0.82 -5.52
C ILE A 41 5.65 -1.48 -6.51
N ASN A 42 6.09 -0.75 -7.54
CA ASN A 42 7.06 -1.24 -8.50
C ASN A 42 8.39 -1.69 -7.86
N THR A 43 8.85 -0.93 -6.84
CA THR A 43 10.08 -1.24 -6.12
C THR A 43 9.93 -2.47 -5.22
N LEU A 44 8.81 -2.61 -4.52
CA LEU A 44 8.49 -3.77 -3.68
C LEU A 44 8.50 -5.07 -4.49
N VAL A 45 7.95 -5.04 -5.71
CA VAL A 45 7.90 -6.22 -6.59
C VAL A 45 9.08 -6.32 -7.56
N ASN A 46 10.07 -5.42 -7.43
CA ASN A 46 11.26 -5.34 -8.29
C ASN A 46 10.94 -5.30 -9.80
N GLN A 47 9.87 -4.62 -10.20
CA GLN A 47 9.49 -4.38 -11.59
C GLN A 47 9.41 -2.88 -11.88
N LYS A 48 9.86 -2.43 -13.07
CA LYS A 48 9.97 -1.00 -13.38
C LYS A 48 8.65 -0.32 -13.75
N SER A 49 7.62 -1.07 -14.18
CA SER A 49 6.41 -0.49 -14.78
C SER A 49 5.14 -1.34 -14.59
N LEU A 50 5.08 -2.15 -13.53
CA LEU A 50 3.87 -2.92 -13.20
C LEU A 50 2.72 -1.96 -12.84
N ALA A 51 2.93 -1.12 -11.84
CA ALA A 51 2.02 -0.04 -11.50
C ALA A 51 2.38 1.22 -12.31
N LYS A 52 1.45 1.69 -13.14
CA LYS A 52 1.67 2.89 -13.96
C LYS A 52 1.51 4.14 -13.11
N SER A 53 2.56 4.94 -13.01
CA SER A 53 2.46 6.28 -12.44
C SER A 53 1.83 7.22 -13.47
N SER A 54 0.68 7.81 -13.15
CA SER A 54 0.15 8.90 -13.95
C SER A 54 0.77 10.21 -13.47
N SER A 55 1.56 10.86 -14.32
CA SER A 55 2.03 12.23 -14.09
C SER A 55 0.89 13.27 -14.22
N THR A 56 -0.23 12.88 -14.84
CA THR A 56 -1.40 13.75 -15.00
C THR A 56 -2.37 13.51 -13.85
N PRO A 57 -2.62 14.54 -13.03
CA PRO A 57 -3.58 14.47 -11.94
C PRO A 57 -4.99 14.08 -12.40
N GLY A 58 -5.63 13.16 -11.70
CA GLY A 58 -7.01 12.73 -11.96
C GLY A 58 -7.21 11.68 -13.06
N LYS A 59 -6.14 11.11 -13.64
CA LYS A 59 -6.26 10.01 -14.62
C LYS A 59 -6.52 8.64 -14.01
N THR A 60 -5.98 8.33 -12.84
CA THR A 60 -6.20 7.03 -12.20
C THR A 60 -7.44 7.11 -11.32
N ARG A 61 -8.57 6.72 -11.87
CA ARG A 61 -9.86 6.63 -11.15
C ARG A 61 -10.23 5.18 -10.83
N LEU A 62 -9.44 4.23 -11.32
CA LEU A 62 -9.67 2.82 -11.17
C LEU A 62 -8.85 2.26 -10.02
N ILE A 63 -9.36 1.25 -9.39
CA ILE A 63 -8.69 0.40 -8.44
C ILE A 63 -7.90 -0.63 -9.25
N ASN A 64 -6.57 -0.67 -9.10
CA ASN A 64 -5.74 -1.59 -9.86
C ASN A 64 -5.30 -2.75 -8.99
N PHE A 65 -5.46 -3.96 -9.50
CA PHE A 65 -5.16 -5.20 -8.78
C PHE A 65 -3.95 -5.88 -9.41
N PHE A 66 -3.04 -6.35 -8.54
CA PHE A 66 -1.83 -7.08 -8.93
C PHE A 66 -1.70 -8.33 -8.07
N GLU A 67 -1.51 -9.47 -8.68
CA GLU A 67 -1.12 -10.69 -7.96
C GLU A 67 0.38 -10.63 -7.68
N VAL A 68 0.77 -10.94 -6.45
CA VAL A 68 2.17 -10.94 -6.01
C VAL A 68 2.46 -12.26 -5.29
N GLU A 69 3.36 -13.06 -5.85
CA GLU A 69 3.84 -14.30 -5.26
C GLU A 69 5.04 -14.05 -4.37
N TYR A 70 4.95 -14.47 -3.13
CA TYR A 70 6.01 -14.41 -2.14
C TYR A 70 6.56 -15.79 -1.82
N ALA A 71 7.85 -15.81 -1.47
CA ALA A 71 8.50 -16.95 -0.84
C ALA A 71 9.08 -16.56 0.51
N ARG A 72 8.90 -17.43 1.50
CA ARG A 72 9.46 -17.35 2.84
C ARG A 72 10.31 -18.58 3.12
N GLY A 73 11.61 -18.38 3.37
CA GLY A 73 12.46 -19.44 3.90
C GLY A 73 12.12 -19.72 5.37
N ILE A 74 11.78 -20.97 5.66
CA ILE A 74 11.51 -21.45 7.01
C ILE A 74 12.53 -22.56 7.37
N LYS A 75 12.83 -22.68 8.67
CA LYS A 75 13.62 -23.81 9.21
C LYS A 75 12.68 -24.66 10.04
N ASN A 76 12.71 -25.97 9.81
CA ASN A 76 12.01 -26.92 10.69
C ASN A 76 12.78 -27.14 12.00
N ALA A 77 12.19 -27.90 12.92
CA ALA A 77 12.81 -28.22 14.21
C ALA A 77 14.15 -28.97 14.08
N GLN A 78 14.39 -29.62 12.96
CA GLN A 78 15.63 -30.36 12.63
C GLN A 78 16.68 -29.47 11.97
N GLY A 79 16.35 -28.17 11.70
CA GLY A 79 17.24 -27.20 11.04
C GLY A 79 17.25 -27.28 9.52
N GLU A 80 16.41 -28.10 8.91
CA GLU A 80 16.29 -28.19 7.46
C GLU A 80 15.56 -26.97 6.91
N LEU A 81 16.08 -26.46 5.79
CA LEU A 81 15.51 -25.30 5.09
C LEU A 81 14.41 -25.75 4.13
N SER A 82 13.25 -25.16 4.25
CA SER A 82 12.16 -25.28 3.30
C SER A 82 11.67 -23.89 2.86
N GLU A 83 10.89 -23.85 1.80
CA GLU A 83 10.32 -22.62 1.26
C GLU A 83 8.80 -22.70 1.26
N GLU A 84 8.18 -21.78 1.97
CA GLU A 84 6.75 -21.56 1.94
C GLU A 84 6.41 -20.48 0.90
N ARG A 85 5.36 -20.70 0.10
CA ARG A 85 4.89 -19.75 -0.90
C ARG A 85 3.50 -19.25 -0.54
N ALA A 86 3.26 -17.97 -0.77
CA ALA A 86 1.96 -17.36 -0.58
C ALA A 86 1.70 -16.29 -1.65
N ASN A 87 0.44 -16.20 -2.08
CA ASN A 87 -0.02 -15.15 -2.96
C ASN A 87 -0.75 -14.07 -2.17
N LEU A 88 -0.37 -12.82 -2.43
CA LEU A 88 -1.09 -11.63 -1.98
C LEU A 88 -1.62 -10.88 -3.19
N THR A 89 -2.71 -10.15 -3.01
CA THR A 89 -3.17 -9.18 -4.01
C THR A 89 -2.79 -7.77 -3.55
N PHE A 90 -1.92 -7.10 -4.30
CA PHE A 90 -1.66 -5.67 -4.11
C PHE A 90 -2.73 -4.86 -4.82
N VAL A 91 -3.28 -3.88 -4.12
CA VAL A 91 -4.34 -3.03 -4.62
C VAL A 91 -3.88 -1.58 -4.62
N ASP A 92 -3.65 -1.04 -5.81
CA ASP A 92 -3.27 0.37 -6.00
C ASP A 92 -4.53 1.22 -6.08
N LEU A 93 -4.85 1.89 -4.97
CA LEU A 93 -6.00 2.77 -4.89
C LEU A 93 -5.70 4.13 -5.52
N PRO A 94 -6.70 4.80 -6.08
CA PRO A 94 -6.54 6.16 -6.55
C PRO A 94 -6.01 7.10 -5.46
N GLY A 95 -5.08 7.99 -5.83
CA GLY A 95 -4.53 8.97 -4.88
C GLY A 95 -5.57 10.01 -4.47
N PHE A 96 -5.62 10.35 -3.19
CA PHE A 96 -6.50 11.41 -2.68
C PHE A 96 -5.83 12.79 -2.75
N GLY A 97 -6.63 13.86 -2.61
CA GLY A 97 -6.13 15.24 -2.55
C GLY A 97 -6.17 16.06 -3.85
N TYR A 98 -6.85 15.57 -4.90
CA TYR A 98 -7.03 16.37 -6.14
C TYR A 98 -8.37 17.08 -6.20
N ALA A 99 -8.33 18.43 -6.18
CA ALA A 99 -9.50 19.32 -6.20
C ALA A 99 -10.07 19.64 -7.61
N LYS A 100 -9.49 19.10 -8.69
CA LYS A 100 -9.77 19.59 -10.07
C LYS A 100 -10.72 18.75 -10.92
N VAL A 101 -11.60 17.94 -10.34
CA VAL A 101 -12.60 17.16 -11.09
C VAL A 101 -14.00 17.65 -10.75
N ALA A 102 -14.95 17.58 -11.71
CA ALA A 102 -16.33 18.02 -11.50
C ALA A 102 -16.96 17.38 -10.24
N LYS A 103 -17.66 18.17 -9.43
CA LYS A 103 -18.16 17.77 -8.09
C LYS A 103 -19.00 16.49 -8.12
N SER A 104 -19.81 16.25 -9.14
CA SER A 104 -20.67 15.07 -9.28
C SER A 104 -19.88 13.78 -9.53
N MET A 105 -18.85 13.84 -10.38
CA MET A 105 -17.97 12.69 -10.65
C MET A 105 -17.10 12.32 -9.44
N HIS A 106 -16.75 13.30 -8.60
CA HIS A 106 -16.06 13.06 -7.34
C HIS A 106 -16.92 12.32 -6.32
N ALA A 107 -18.21 12.62 -6.25
CA ALA A 107 -19.12 11.99 -5.30
C ALA A 107 -19.26 10.49 -5.57
N GLN A 108 -19.53 10.10 -6.83
CA GLN A 108 -19.65 8.67 -7.18
C GLN A 108 -18.34 7.91 -6.98
N TRP A 109 -17.23 8.50 -7.40
CA TRP A 109 -15.92 7.89 -7.21
C TRP A 109 -15.56 7.70 -5.72
N ARG A 110 -15.86 8.70 -4.87
CA ARG A 110 -15.66 8.59 -3.42
C ARG A 110 -16.53 7.49 -2.83
N LYS A 111 -17.78 7.39 -3.26
CA LYS A 111 -18.71 6.35 -2.84
C LYS A 111 -18.17 4.96 -3.19
N ASN A 112 -17.75 4.75 -4.43
CA ASN A 112 -17.20 3.46 -4.89
C ASN A 112 -15.94 3.06 -4.11
N LEU A 113 -15.07 4.02 -3.83
CA LEU A 113 -13.86 3.79 -3.03
C LEU A 113 -14.20 3.49 -1.56
N ASP A 114 -15.14 4.22 -0.97
CA ASP A 114 -15.62 4.01 0.39
C ASP A 114 -16.25 2.61 0.53
N GLU A 115 -17.10 2.21 -0.41
CA GLU A 115 -17.70 0.88 -0.46
C GLU A 115 -16.61 -0.21 -0.57
N TYR A 116 -15.63 -0.03 -1.44
CA TYR A 116 -14.52 -0.96 -1.58
C TYR A 116 -13.73 -1.11 -0.26
N LEU A 117 -13.34 0.00 0.37
CA LEU A 117 -12.56 -0.02 1.60
C LEU A 117 -13.29 -0.67 2.77
N LYS A 118 -14.60 -0.43 2.89
CA LYS A 118 -15.42 -0.93 4.01
C LYS A 118 -15.88 -2.37 3.83
N PHE A 119 -16.28 -2.73 2.61
CA PHE A 119 -17.00 -3.99 2.38
C PHE A 119 -16.16 -5.08 1.69
N ARG A 120 -14.95 -4.76 1.20
CA ARG A 120 -14.07 -5.78 0.64
C ARG A 120 -13.46 -6.65 1.75
N ALA A 121 -14.00 -7.85 1.91
CA ALA A 121 -13.66 -8.77 3.01
C ALA A 121 -12.16 -9.17 3.03
N ASN A 122 -11.55 -9.25 1.85
CA ASN A 122 -10.17 -9.75 1.69
C ASN A 122 -9.08 -8.74 2.01
N ILE A 123 -9.40 -7.46 2.19
CA ILE A 123 -8.40 -6.50 2.67
C ILE A 123 -8.00 -6.89 4.09
N LYS A 124 -6.72 -7.25 4.28
CA LYS A 124 -6.12 -7.56 5.58
C LYS A 124 -5.16 -6.47 6.03
N LEU A 125 -4.63 -5.71 5.07
CA LEU A 125 -3.65 -4.67 5.36
C LEU A 125 -3.92 -3.41 4.55
N PHE A 126 -3.97 -2.28 5.23
CA PHE A 126 -3.90 -0.95 4.65
C PHE A 126 -2.47 -0.43 4.76
N VAL A 127 -1.85 -0.10 3.64
CA VAL A 127 -0.55 0.56 3.59
C VAL A 127 -0.76 2.03 3.24
N HIS A 128 -0.74 2.87 4.26
CA HIS A 128 -0.88 4.31 4.12
C HIS A 128 0.48 4.96 3.87
N LEU A 129 0.62 5.57 2.69
CA LEU A 129 1.86 6.25 2.29
C LEU A 129 1.78 7.74 2.58
N ILE A 130 2.81 8.23 3.27
CA ILE A 130 2.96 9.61 3.68
C ILE A 130 4.28 10.14 3.11
N ASP A 131 4.25 11.28 2.43
CA ASP A 131 5.49 11.93 1.99
C ASP A 131 6.25 12.46 3.20
N SER A 132 7.38 11.85 3.51
CA SER A 132 8.15 12.17 4.71
C SER A 132 8.65 13.63 4.78
N ARG A 133 8.66 14.34 3.63
CA ARG A 133 9.02 15.77 3.55
C ARG A 133 7.87 16.68 3.95
N GLN A 134 6.64 16.16 3.96
CA GLN A 134 5.38 16.86 4.25
C GLN A 134 4.51 15.99 5.15
N PHE A 135 5.06 15.53 6.26
CA PHE A 135 4.46 14.53 7.12
C PHE A 135 3.35 15.06 8.04
N ASP A 136 3.26 16.39 8.22
CA ASP A 136 2.27 17.01 9.14
C ASP A 136 1.06 17.59 8.38
N MET A 137 0.62 16.92 7.33
CA MET A 137 -0.55 17.35 6.55
C MET A 137 -1.84 16.81 7.18
N GLN A 138 -2.82 17.70 7.39
CA GLN A 138 -4.12 17.33 7.97
C GLN A 138 -4.80 16.20 7.18
N ILE A 139 -4.72 16.23 5.87
CA ILE A 139 -5.33 15.21 5.01
C ILE A 139 -4.77 13.79 5.26
N ASP A 140 -3.50 13.63 5.63
CA ASP A 140 -2.94 12.32 5.97
C ASP A 140 -3.45 11.84 7.34
N LYS A 141 -3.65 12.77 8.29
CA LYS A 141 -4.29 12.49 9.59
C LYS A 141 -5.74 12.07 9.40
N ASP A 142 -6.51 12.85 8.62
CA ASP A 142 -7.93 12.57 8.32
C ASP A 142 -8.11 11.18 7.68
N VAL A 143 -7.19 10.79 6.79
CA VAL A 143 -7.22 9.44 6.18
C VAL A 143 -6.92 8.35 7.21
N ASN A 144 -5.96 8.56 8.08
CA ASN A 144 -5.67 7.59 9.14
C ASN A 144 -6.87 7.42 10.07
N ASP A 145 -7.48 8.52 10.52
CA ASP A 145 -8.66 8.51 11.39
C ASP A 145 -9.85 7.85 10.70
N TYR A 146 -10.04 8.15 9.41
CA TYR A 146 -11.05 7.50 8.59
C TYR A 146 -10.86 5.98 8.51
N LEU A 147 -9.65 5.49 8.25
CA LEU A 147 -9.37 4.05 8.23
C LEU A 147 -9.62 3.41 9.59
N GLN A 148 -9.21 4.06 10.68
CA GLN A 148 -9.43 3.57 12.05
C GLN A 148 -10.94 3.46 12.38
N SER A 149 -11.78 4.34 11.82
CA SER A 149 -13.21 4.38 12.13
C SER A 149 -14.00 3.14 11.72
N PHE A 150 -13.47 2.32 10.79
CA PHE A 150 -14.12 1.08 10.32
C PHE A 150 -13.18 -0.14 10.31
N LEU A 151 -11.99 -0.01 10.89
CA LEU A 151 -10.99 -1.07 10.90
C LEU A 151 -11.54 -2.32 11.61
N ARG A 152 -11.53 -3.45 10.92
CA ARG A 152 -11.92 -4.73 11.50
C ARG A 152 -10.79 -5.35 12.33
N PRO A 153 -11.11 -6.25 13.30
CA PRO A 153 -10.09 -6.89 14.14
C PRO A 153 -9.03 -7.70 13.38
N ASP A 154 -9.38 -8.18 12.18
CA ASP A 154 -8.51 -8.94 11.29
C ASP A 154 -7.69 -8.08 10.33
N GLN A 155 -7.80 -6.75 10.45
CA GLN A 155 -7.13 -5.78 9.60
C GLN A 155 -6.08 -4.98 10.38
N LYS A 156 -5.07 -4.51 9.65
CA LYS A 156 -4.03 -3.62 10.20
C LYS A 156 -3.77 -2.44 9.27
N ILE A 157 -3.22 -1.37 9.84
CA ILE A 157 -2.73 -0.20 9.11
C ILE A 157 -1.23 -0.10 9.34
N LEU A 158 -0.46 0.01 8.26
CA LEU A 158 0.96 0.36 8.30
C LEU A 158 1.18 1.71 7.63
N ASN A 159 1.87 2.60 8.32
CA ASN A 159 2.29 3.89 7.77
C ASN A 159 3.69 3.78 7.18
N PHE A 160 3.83 4.03 5.88
CA PHE A 160 5.10 4.07 5.20
C PHE A 160 5.48 5.51 4.83
N LEU A 161 6.61 5.96 5.35
CA LEU A 161 7.16 7.28 5.14
C LEU A 161 8.04 7.27 3.89
N THR A 162 7.45 7.70 2.77
CA THR A 162 8.10 7.67 1.45
C THR A 162 9.12 8.79 1.28
N LYS A 163 9.99 8.67 0.26
CA LYS A 163 11.03 9.67 -0.08
C LYS A 163 12.00 9.96 1.07
N SER A 164 12.21 8.97 1.92
CA SER A 164 13.05 9.08 3.13
C SER A 164 14.53 9.40 2.84
N ASP A 165 14.97 9.22 1.59
CA ASP A 165 16.29 9.63 1.09
C ASP A 165 16.48 11.14 1.05
N LYS A 166 15.41 11.92 1.21
CA LYS A 166 15.42 13.37 1.24
C LYS A 166 15.55 13.97 2.65
N LEU A 167 15.59 13.15 3.68
CA LEU A 167 15.61 13.57 5.09
C LEU A 167 16.95 13.28 5.74
N ASN A 168 17.43 14.24 6.54
CA ASN A 168 18.51 13.99 7.49
C ASN A 168 18.00 13.31 8.78
N GLN A 169 18.90 12.96 9.70
CA GLN A 169 18.58 12.22 10.91
C GLN A 169 17.64 12.99 11.86
N SER A 170 17.84 14.30 12.03
CA SER A 170 16.98 15.15 12.86
C SER A 170 15.56 15.20 12.33
N GLN A 171 15.41 15.37 11.01
CA GLN A 171 14.09 15.35 10.35
C GLN A 171 13.39 13.99 10.51
N LYS A 172 14.13 12.88 10.37
CA LYS A 172 13.56 11.53 10.62
C LYS A 172 13.04 11.40 12.05
N SER A 173 13.80 11.89 13.03
CA SER A 173 13.36 11.88 14.43
C SER A 173 12.08 12.71 14.65
N ALA A 174 11.97 13.88 14.00
CA ALA A 174 10.76 14.70 14.06
C ALA A 174 9.53 13.99 13.48
N VAL A 175 9.70 13.33 12.34
CA VAL A 175 8.61 12.56 11.69
C VAL A 175 8.12 11.43 12.59
N LEU A 176 9.02 10.68 13.23
CA LEU A 176 8.66 9.56 14.12
C LEU A 176 7.94 10.00 15.40
N LYS A 177 8.08 11.27 15.83
CA LYS A 177 7.28 11.82 16.92
C LYS A 177 5.79 11.95 16.55
N VAL A 178 5.50 12.22 15.27
CA VAL A 178 4.12 12.34 14.77
C VAL A 178 3.55 10.97 14.37
N TYR A 179 4.38 10.10 13.79
CA TYR A 179 3.99 8.76 13.36
C TYR A 179 4.87 7.70 14.06
N PRO A 180 4.66 7.44 15.35
CA PRO A 180 5.39 6.40 16.07
C PRO A 180 5.06 5.03 15.43
N GLY A 181 6.10 4.23 15.16
CA GLY A 181 5.95 2.92 14.51
C GLY A 181 5.84 2.97 12.98
N ALA A 182 5.88 4.14 12.33
CA ALA A 182 5.94 4.22 10.89
C ALA A 182 7.33 3.82 10.33
N HIS A 183 7.34 3.33 9.09
CA HIS A 183 8.55 2.80 8.45
C HIS A 183 9.01 3.69 7.31
N PHE A 184 10.29 4.07 7.35
CA PHE A 184 10.91 4.82 6.27
C PHE A 184 11.21 3.95 5.06
N VAL A 185 10.77 4.42 3.88
CA VAL A 185 11.03 3.77 2.60
C VAL A 185 11.49 4.78 1.55
N SER A 186 12.38 4.34 0.68
CA SER A 186 12.75 5.10 -0.52
C SER A 186 12.72 4.18 -1.74
N ALA A 187 11.79 4.43 -2.65
CA ALA A 187 11.75 3.74 -3.93
C ALA A 187 12.99 4.07 -4.80
N LEU A 188 13.50 5.30 -4.71
CA LEU A 188 14.66 5.75 -5.47
C LEU A 188 15.97 5.07 -5.03
N LYS A 189 16.21 5.00 -3.72
CA LYS A 189 17.43 4.42 -3.13
C LYS A 189 17.25 2.96 -2.70
N LYS A 190 16.05 2.40 -2.86
CA LYS A 190 15.65 1.04 -2.41
C LYS A 190 15.90 0.79 -0.92
N THR A 191 15.99 1.84 -0.10
CA THR A 191 16.16 1.69 1.35
C THR A 191 14.83 1.37 2.02
N GLY A 192 14.84 0.47 3.02
CA GLY A 192 13.66 0.04 3.78
C GLY A 192 12.72 -0.90 3.02
N VAL A 193 13.03 -1.28 1.76
CA VAL A 193 12.15 -2.08 0.89
C VAL A 193 12.06 -3.53 1.38
N GLU A 194 13.16 -4.15 1.80
CA GLU A 194 13.15 -5.51 2.35
C GLU A 194 12.29 -5.59 3.61
N LYS A 195 12.47 -4.64 4.53
CA LYS A 195 11.66 -4.55 5.75
C LYS A 195 10.20 -4.27 5.43
N ALA A 196 9.91 -3.44 4.44
CA ALA A 196 8.54 -3.19 3.99
C ALA A 196 7.88 -4.46 3.45
N ASN A 197 8.58 -5.26 2.63
CA ASN A 197 8.09 -6.55 2.14
C ASN A 197 7.85 -7.54 3.28
N GLU A 198 8.75 -7.61 4.26
CA GLU A 198 8.58 -8.45 5.44
C GLU A 198 7.32 -8.07 6.23
N LEU A 199 7.14 -6.79 6.51
CA LEU A 199 5.98 -6.28 7.25
C LEU A 199 4.67 -6.50 6.49
N ILE A 200 4.66 -6.28 5.17
CA ILE A 200 3.49 -6.54 4.32
C ILE A 200 3.13 -8.02 4.39
N TYR A 201 4.08 -8.91 4.16
CA TYR A 201 3.85 -10.35 4.16
C TYR A 201 3.29 -10.85 5.49
N LEU A 202 3.97 -10.51 6.60
CA LEU A 202 3.57 -10.97 7.94
C LEU A 202 2.19 -10.44 8.32
N ASN A 203 1.93 -9.15 8.13
CA ASN A 203 0.65 -8.55 8.53
C ASN A 203 -0.52 -8.95 7.63
N ALA A 204 -0.30 -9.14 6.33
CA ALA A 204 -1.35 -9.57 5.41
C ALA A 204 -1.76 -11.04 5.60
N LEU A 205 -0.87 -11.87 6.17
CA LEU A 205 -1.13 -13.28 6.44
C LEU A 205 -1.43 -13.55 7.93
N GLY A 206 -1.36 -12.54 8.80
CA GLY A 206 -1.64 -12.70 10.23
C GLY A 206 -0.55 -13.49 10.99
N LEU A 207 0.71 -13.40 10.55
CA LEU A 207 1.87 -14.10 11.09
C LEU A 207 2.66 -13.25 12.10
#